data_fe45d1f0f9bb1905dcfb9b76134868fe
#
_entry.id   fe45d1f0f9bb1905dcfb9b76134868fe
#
_cell.length_a   1.000
_cell.length_b   1.000
_cell.length_c   1.000
_cell.angle_alpha   90.00
_cell.angle_beta   90.00
_cell.angle_gamma   90.00
#
_symmetry.space_group_name_H-M   'P 1'
#
loop_
_entity.id
_entity.type
_entity.pdbx_description
1 polymer ?
#
loop_
_entity_poly.entity_id
_entity_poly.type
_entity_poly.pdbx_seq_one_letter_code
_entity_poly.pdbx_strand_id
1 'polypeptide(L)'
;MSQNNWNEQKIEQLLSQMPKPNDSRSKEDVFKRLQQEIDTSIIPKKKRKYWAPPAVGVAAMITLTLLGVTYINNSSSNDEMSVQHDAKESALTNADESSSMLKMNEEAETSNEMSTLDNSNEESVIAMGSSDMEFSKAVYEEDVQNYTPFQIGLAGDQANSVPVTILIPNEMIQKDFAKDTPSQLEVYQQYAPLINEEALGFSEYHPYKGEFTTEEDSIIHVLPENHDYDLASATIGVYNSSLKYTFDEYKEIRFQNEDGSTVEFDQVGKPREPLTLTKDKLMQNYYLFTSADGREYLSPSFDQSFKTITEALEAMKTKPNDIYTTVIPRGIKYEIQEEDKVVRITFAEPLDLEVMDPKVATHLIEGILLTGGSFQQSIQFENVVQSNWNGFDFTKPMPIPIGPNKMYYENIQ
;
A
#
# COMPACT_ATOMS: atom_id res chain seq x y z
N MET A 1 -39.73 5.29 15.11
CA MET A 1 -38.31 5.60 14.81
C MET A 1 -38.25 7.06 14.42
N SER A 2 -37.64 7.88 15.25
CA SER A 2 -37.59 9.35 15.10
C SER A 2 -36.53 9.69 14.05
N GLN A 3 -36.93 10.21 12.90
CA GLN A 3 -36.04 10.84 11.94
C GLN A 3 -35.48 12.13 12.52
N ASN A 4 -34.19 12.14 12.84
CA ASN A 4 -33.47 13.36 13.21
C ASN A 4 -33.34 14.25 11.97
N ASN A 5 -34.21 15.21 11.79
CA ASN A 5 -34.07 16.27 10.81
C ASN A 5 -33.00 17.25 11.29
N TRP A 6 -31.75 17.03 10.86
CA TRP A 6 -30.68 17.99 10.98
C TRP A 6 -30.82 19.01 9.82
N ASN A 7 -31.21 20.23 10.14
CA ASN A 7 -31.20 21.32 9.18
C ASN A 7 -29.98 22.23 9.45
N GLU A 8 -29.56 22.95 8.44
CA GLU A 8 -28.35 23.81 8.45
C GLU A 8 -28.40 24.84 9.59
N GLN A 9 -29.57 25.43 9.88
CA GLN A 9 -29.76 26.37 10.95
C GLN A 9 -29.52 25.75 12.34
N LYS A 10 -29.87 24.51 12.55
CA LYS A 10 -29.68 23.81 13.82
C LYS A 10 -28.21 23.43 14.04
N ILE A 11 -27.49 23.12 12.94
CA ILE A 11 -26.05 22.89 12.96
C ILE A 11 -25.31 24.20 13.30
N GLU A 12 -25.67 25.29 12.67
CA GLU A 12 -25.09 26.61 12.91
C GLU A 12 -25.32 27.10 14.35
N GLN A 13 -26.50 26.85 14.90
CA GLN A 13 -26.83 27.14 16.29
C GLN A 13 -26.01 26.29 17.28
N LEU A 14 -25.80 25.00 17.00
CA LEU A 14 -24.95 24.13 17.81
C LEU A 14 -23.48 24.53 17.75
N LEU A 15 -22.96 24.86 16.56
CA LEU A 15 -21.60 25.35 16.38
C LEU A 15 -21.35 26.68 17.09
N SER A 16 -22.33 27.58 17.11
CA SER A 16 -22.23 28.86 17.81
C SER A 16 -22.24 28.73 19.35
N GLN A 17 -22.76 27.62 19.88
CA GLN A 17 -22.80 27.31 21.32
C GLN A 17 -21.55 26.52 21.76
N MET A 18 -20.66 26.09 20.87
CA MET A 18 -19.43 25.47 21.28
C MET A 18 -18.53 26.47 22.02
N PRO A 19 -17.93 26.09 23.16
CA PRO A 19 -16.98 26.94 23.85
C PRO A 19 -15.79 27.22 22.92
N LYS A 20 -15.52 28.47 22.65
CA LYS A 20 -14.33 28.86 21.88
C LYS A 20 -13.08 28.37 22.62
N PRO A 21 -12.17 27.63 21.98
CA PRO A 21 -10.93 27.21 22.62
C PRO A 21 -10.17 28.47 23.05
N ASN A 22 -10.09 28.69 24.34
CA ASN A 22 -9.34 29.82 24.89
C ASN A 22 -7.92 29.34 25.23
N ASP A 23 -7.04 29.39 24.24
CA ASP A 23 -5.61 29.13 24.47
C ASP A 23 -4.99 30.41 25.03
N SER A 24 -4.80 30.45 26.35
CA SER A 24 -4.19 31.58 27.07
C SER A 24 -2.67 31.60 27.02
N ARG A 25 -2.04 30.65 26.29
CA ARG A 25 -0.56 30.59 26.16
C ARG A 25 -0.06 31.70 25.25
N SER A 26 1.00 32.37 25.63
CA SER A 26 1.62 33.35 24.77
C SER A 26 2.34 32.67 23.60
N LYS A 27 2.45 33.34 22.45
CA LYS A 27 3.17 32.81 21.30
C LYS A 27 4.64 32.53 21.67
N GLU A 28 5.23 33.34 22.56
CA GLU A 28 6.58 33.22 23.09
C GLU A 28 6.75 31.91 23.92
N ASP A 29 5.75 31.52 24.71
CA ASP A 29 5.80 30.30 25.52
C ASP A 29 5.68 29.04 24.63
N VAL A 30 4.87 29.09 23.60
CA VAL A 30 4.77 28.01 22.62
C VAL A 30 6.09 27.88 21.85
N PHE A 31 6.66 28.96 21.39
CA PHE A 31 7.93 28.97 20.67
C PHE A 31 9.10 28.47 21.54
N LYS A 32 9.15 28.87 22.81
CA LYS A 32 10.17 28.44 23.75
C LYS A 32 10.09 26.93 24.07
N ARG A 33 8.90 26.36 24.13
CA ARG A 33 8.71 24.89 24.26
C ARG A 33 9.17 24.15 23.02
N LEU A 34 8.82 24.62 21.83
CA LEU A 34 9.30 24.03 20.57
C LEU A 34 10.84 24.08 20.47
N GLN A 35 11.47 25.19 20.86
CA GLN A 35 12.94 25.26 20.91
C GLN A 35 13.54 24.27 21.92
N GLN A 36 12.93 24.09 23.09
CA GLN A 36 13.39 23.12 24.08
C GLN A 36 13.25 21.67 23.63
N GLU A 37 12.19 21.32 22.88
CA GLU A 37 12.03 19.97 22.31
C GLU A 37 13.03 19.70 21.18
N ILE A 38 13.37 20.70 20.38
CA ILE A 38 14.41 20.59 19.34
C ILE A 38 15.80 20.42 19.97
N ASP A 39 16.10 21.12 21.04
CA ASP A 39 17.41 21.03 21.73
C ASP A 39 17.59 19.73 22.53
N THR A 40 16.52 19.11 22.99
CA THR A 40 16.58 17.81 23.69
C THR A 40 16.70 16.60 22.75
N SER A 41 16.46 16.76 21.45
CA SER A 41 16.62 15.71 20.44
C SER A 41 18.03 15.57 19.88
N ILE A 42 19.00 16.40 20.33
CA ILE A 42 20.40 16.32 19.87
C ILE A 42 21.15 15.29 20.70
N ILE A 43 21.22 14.07 20.23
CA ILE A 43 22.12 13.02 20.74
C ILE A 43 23.57 13.50 20.56
N PRO A 44 24.44 13.45 21.61
CA PRO A 44 25.82 13.95 21.51
C PRO A 44 26.65 13.07 20.58
N LYS A 45 26.92 13.54 19.37
CA LYS A 45 27.85 12.89 18.45
C LYS A 45 29.28 12.97 19.00
N LYS A 46 29.91 11.80 19.22
CA LYS A 46 31.34 11.64 19.50
C LYS A 46 32.17 12.38 18.44
N LYS A 47 32.97 13.35 18.85
CA LYS A 47 33.85 14.15 18.02
C LYS A 47 34.93 13.27 17.36
N ARG A 48 34.79 12.99 16.05
CA ARG A 48 35.95 12.61 15.22
C ARG A 48 36.55 13.87 14.61
N LYS A 49 37.83 14.09 14.91
CA LYS A 49 38.65 15.16 14.37
C LYS A 49 38.89 14.94 12.88
N TYR A 50 38.21 15.72 12.03
CA TYR A 50 38.56 15.82 10.61
C TYR A 50 39.14 17.21 10.33
N TRP A 51 40.33 17.21 9.77
CA TRP A 51 41.03 18.40 9.30
C TRP A 51 40.55 18.62 7.85
N ALA A 52 39.79 19.67 7.60
CA ALA A 52 39.38 20.09 6.28
C ALA A 52 39.70 21.60 6.08
N PRO A 53 40.17 22.00 4.90
CA PRO A 53 40.63 23.35 4.61
C PRO A 53 39.45 24.35 4.42
N PRO A 54 39.68 25.67 4.60
CA PRO A 54 38.63 26.70 4.75
C PRO A 54 38.16 27.30 3.40
N ALA A 55 37.64 26.45 2.50
CA ALA A 55 37.18 26.95 1.19
C ALA A 55 35.62 26.97 1.01
N VAL A 56 34.82 26.55 1.99
CA VAL A 56 33.36 26.42 1.84
C VAL A 56 32.57 27.62 2.39
N GLY A 57 33.24 28.59 3.09
CA GLY A 57 32.57 29.72 3.73
C GLY A 57 32.09 30.85 2.79
N VAL A 58 32.58 30.92 1.56
CA VAL A 58 32.32 32.08 0.68
C VAL A 58 31.06 31.87 -0.21
N ALA A 59 30.71 30.64 -0.53
CA ALA A 59 29.54 30.35 -1.38
C ALA A 59 28.18 30.55 -0.68
N ALA A 60 28.13 30.38 0.65
CA ALA A 60 26.88 30.53 1.42
C ALA A 60 26.49 32.00 1.65
N MET A 61 27.46 32.92 1.65
CA MET A 61 27.18 34.37 1.82
C MET A 61 26.65 34.99 0.52
N ILE A 62 27.02 34.48 -0.65
CA ILE A 62 26.57 35.01 -1.95
C ILE A 62 25.10 34.63 -2.22
N THR A 63 24.67 33.47 -1.77
CA THR A 63 23.26 33.02 -1.94
C THR A 63 22.28 33.77 -1.03
N LEU A 64 22.69 34.14 0.18
CA LEU A 64 21.87 34.93 1.10
C LEU A 64 21.71 36.41 0.66
N THR A 65 22.71 36.99 0.02
CA THR A 65 22.61 38.35 -0.53
C THR A 65 21.75 38.45 -1.77
N LEU A 66 21.72 37.39 -2.63
CA LEU A 66 20.84 37.34 -3.80
C LEU A 66 19.36 37.16 -3.43
N LEU A 67 19.06 36.41 -2.38
CA LEU A 67 17.69 36.24 -1.88
C LEU A 67 17.16 37.50 -1.17
N GLY A 68 18.04 38.27 -0.50
CA GLY A 68 17.69 39.54 0.15
C GLY A 68 17.31 40.65 -0.84
N VAL A 69 17.98 40.73 -1.98
CA VAL A 69 17.71 41.76 -3.02
C VAL A 69 16.39 41.49 -3.76
N THR A 70 16.00 40.21 -3.97
CA THR A 70 14.71 39.88 -4.59
C THR A 70 13.51 40.15 -3.68
N TYR A 71 13.70 40.06 -2.34
CA TYR A 71 12.61 40.33 -1.39
C TYR A 71 12.35 41.85 -1.22
N ILE A 72 13.36 42.70 -1.35
CA ILE A 72 13.22 44.16 -1.19
C ILE A 72 12.64 44.81 -2.44
N ASN A 73 12.84 44.23 -3.64
CA ASN A 73 12.33 44.79 -4.89
C ASN A 73 10.84 44.43 -5.19
N ASN A 74 10.21 43.56 -4.40
CA ASN A 74 8.81 43.16 -4.63
C ASN A 74 7.82 43.81 -3.64
N SER A 75 8.25 44.85 -2.88
CA SER A 75 7.43 45.53 -1.86
C SER A 75 7.07 46.96 -2.19
N SER A 76 7.00 47.33 -3.48
CA SER A 76 6.58 48.71 -3.83
C SER A 76 5.82 48.72 -5.13
N SER A 77 4.50 48.57 -5.04
CA SER A 77 3.52 49.39 -5.79
C SER A 77 2.11 48.96 -5.36
N ASN A 78 1.55 49.81 -4.50
CA ASN A 78 0.10 50.03 -4.42
C ASN A 78 -0.32 50.70 -5.71
N ASP A 79 -1.47 50.32 -6.26
CA ASP A 79 -2.56 51.30 -6.41
C ASP A 79 -3.87 50.61 -6.81
N GLU A 80 -4.91 51.18 -6.26
CA GLU A 80 -6.33 50.88 -6.33
C GLU A 80 -6.88 50.89 -7.76
N MET A 81 -7.88 50.03 -8.05
CA MET A 81 -9.15 50.56 -8.58
C MET A 81 -10.30 49.55 -8.49
N SER A 82 -11.32 50.04 -7.85
CA SER A 82 -12.68 49.50 -7.76
C SER A 82 -13.38 49.44 -9.13
N VAL A 83 -14.40 48.60 -9.25
CA VAL A 83 -15.76 48.91 -9.66
C VAL A 83 -16.55 47.69 -10.20
N GLN A 84 -17.60 47.34 -9.43
CA GLN A 84 -19.00 47.04 -9.77
C GLN A 84 -19.42 45.84 -10.64
N HIS A 85 -20.23 45.04 -9.94
CA HIS A 85 -21.58 44.50 -10.27
C HIS A 85 -21.95 44.30 -11.75
N ASP A 86 -22.40 43.06 -12.03
CA ASP A 86 -23.84 42.88 -12.34
C ASP A 86 -24.29 41.43 -12.20
N ALA A 87 -25.38 41.27 -11.51
CA ALA A 87 -26.17 40.06 -11.39
C ALA A 87 -27.09 39.88 -12.58
N LYS A 88 -27.31 38.68 -13.05
CA LYS A 88 -28.60 38.31 -13.65
C LYS A 88 -28.95 36.84 -13.44
N GLU A 89 -29.96 36.70 -12.74
CA GLU A 89 -30.95 35.69 -12.46
C GLU A 89 -31.64 35.15 -13.73
N SER A 90 -31.92 33.85 -13.76
CA SER A 90 -33.13 33.22 -14.35
C SER A 90 -33.00 31.72 -14.11
N ALA A 91 -33.65 31.09 -13.22
CA ALA A 91 -35.07 30.80 -12.95
C ALA A 91 -35.68 29.76 -13.89
N LEU A 92 -36.12 28.65 -13.25
CA LEU A 92 -37.29 27.80 -13.50
C LEU A 92 -37.22 26.84 -14.71
N THR A 93 -37.59 25.57 -14.62
CA THR A 93 -38.84 24.93 -14.13
C THR A 93 -38.71 23.42 -14.12
N ASN A 94 -39.18 22.78 -13.04
CA ASN A 94 -40.19 21.74 -12.88
C ASN A 94 -40.22 20.55 -13.88
N ALA A 95 -40.36 19.40 -13.46
CA ALA A 95 -41.28 18.53 -12.75
C ALA A 95 -41.29 17.21 -13.56
N ASP A 96 -41.59 16.04 -13.21
CA ASP A 96 -42.47 15.44 -12.25
C ASP A 96 -42.34 13.92 -12.32
N GLU A 97 -42.56 13.27 -11.21
CA GLU A 97 -43.22 11.99 -10.93
C GLU A 97 -42.98 10.76 -11.82
N SER A 98 -42.66 9.60 -11.25
CA SER A 98 -43.68 8.74 -10.64
C SER A 98 -43.10 7.48 -10.01
N SER A 99 -43.61 7.29 -8.83
CA SER A 99 -43.65 6.10 -7.96
C SER A 99 -44.24 4.85 -8.58
N SER A 100 -43.79 3.66 -8.13
CA SER A 100 -44.63 2.53 -7.66
C SER A 100 -43.72 1.48 -7.02
N MET A 101 -43.81 1.30 -5.77
CA MET A 101 -44.53 0.43 -4.86
C MET A 101 -44.88 -0.96 -5.43
N LEU A 102 -44.45 -2.02 -4.74
CA LEU A 102 -45.23 -3.04 -4.06
C LEU A 102 -44.33 -4.14 -3.50
N LYS A 103 -44.24 -4.21 -2.18
CA LYS A 103 -44.77 -5.20 -1.22
C LYS A 103 -44.24 -6.63 -1.40
N MET A 104 -43.43 -7.03 -0.41
CA MET A 104 -43.71 -7.85 0.78
C MET A 104 -44.48 -9.15 0.53
N ASN A 105 -43.89 -10.29 0.85
CA ASN A 105 -44.48 -11.24 1.77
C ASN A 105 -43.46 -12.17 2.44
N GLU A 106 -43.73 -12.37 3.68
CA GLU A 106 -43.10 -13.13 4.76
C GLU A 106 -43.68 -14.56 4.80
N GLU A 107 -42.99 -15.45 5.48
CA GLU A 107 -43.33 -16.72 6.17
C GLU A 107 -42.55 -17.92 5.63
N ALA A 108 -41.65 -18.44 6.39
CA ALA A 108 -41.59 -19.34 7.57
C ALA A 108 -42.19 -20.72 7.31
N GLU A 109 -41.46 -21.73 7.53
CA GLU A 109 -41.44 -22.87 8.44
C GLU A 109 -40.85 -24.18 7.89
N THR A 110 -39.90 -24.66 8.66
CA THR A 110 -39.51 -26.02 9.06
C THR A 110 -40.16 -27.23 8.41
N SER A 111 -39.33 -28.20 8.03
CA SER A 111 -39.34 -29.53 8.70
C SER A 111 -38.23 -30.47 8.20
N ASN A 112 -37.65 -31.19 9.17
CA ASN A 112 -36.76 -32.33 9.05
C ASN A 112 -37.39 -33.48 8.26
N GLU A 113 -36.59 -34.22 7.49
CA GLU A 113 -36.61 -35.68 7.60
C GLU A 113 -35.31 -36.32 7.07
N MET A 114 -34.84 -37.25 7.85
CA MET A 114 -33.66 -38.08 7.77
C MET A 114 -34.00 -39.35 6.98
N SER A 115 -33.19 -39.72 6.00
CA SER A 115 -33.10 -41.14 5.63
C SER A 115 -31.71 -41.49 5.08
N THR A 116 -31.26 -42.59 5.55
CA THR A 116 -29.98 -43.27 5.52
C THR A 116 -29.72 -44.07 4.25
N LEU A 117 -28.39 -44.24 3.96
CA LEU A 117 -27.71 -45.38 3.29
C LEU A 117 -27.82 -45.51 1.75
N ASP A 118 -26.71 -45.40 1.02
CA ASP A 118 -25.90 -46.57 0.68
C ASP A 118 -24.57 -46.21 0.01
N ASN A 119 -23.58 -47.08 0.19
CA ASN A 119 -22.21 -47.04 -0.26
C ASN A 119 -22.06 -47.16 -1.78
N SER A 120 -21.19 -46.34 -2.38
CA SER A 120 -20.27 -46.82 -3.41
C SER A 120 -19.03 -45.88 -3.48
N ASN A 121 -17.85 -46.52 -3.32
CA ASN A 121 -16.52 -45.89 -3.50
C ASN A 121 -16.40 -45.36 -4.93
N GLU A 122 -16.20 -44.06 -5.04
CA GLU A 122 -15.39 -43.44 -6.07
C GLU A 122 -14.52 -42.39 -5.37
N GLU A 123 -13.22 -42.53 -5.54
CA GLU A 123 -12.20 -41.57 -5.09
C GLU A 123 -12.54 -40.23 -5.73
N SER A 124 -13.24 -39.40 -5.01
CA SER A 124 -13.37 -38.01 -5.35
C SER A 124 -12.19 -37.27 -4.73
N VAL A 125 -11.21 -36.99 -5.56
CA VAL A 125 -10.34 -35.81 -5.39
C VAL A 125 -11.28 -34.62 -5.44
N ILE A 126 -11.84 -34.26 -4.30
CA ILE A 126 -12.74 -33.10 -4.21
C ILE A 126 -12.28 -32.20 -3.08
N ALA A 127 -11.95 -30.99 -3.52
CA ALA A 127 -12.09 -29.74 -2.79
C ALA A 127 -11.36 -29.64 -1.46
N MET A 128 -10.09 -29.43 -1.54
CA MET A 128 -9.38 -28.57 -0.60
C MET A 128 -9.49 -27.09 -1.06
N GLY A 129 -10.68 -26.63 -1.34
CA GLY A 129 -10.89 -25.34 -2.01
C GLY A 129 -11.63 -24.27 -1.23
N SER A 130 -12.04 -24.50 0.02
CA SER A 130 -12.89 -23.53 0.69
C SER A 130 -12.47 -23.10 2.10
N SER A 131 -11.44 -23.69 2.69
CA SER A 131 -10.89 -23.23 3.97
C SER A 131 -9.60 -22.41 3.85
N ASP A 132 -8.94 -22.41 2.68
CA ASP A 132 -7.69 -21.71 2.46
C ASP A 132 -7.84 -20.24 2.00
N MET A 133 -9.07 -19.77 1.76
CA MET A 133 -9.34 -18.40 1.32
C MET A 133 -9.57 -17.40 2.46
N GLU A 134 -9.48 -17.82 3.72
CA GLU A 134 -9.72 -16.92 4.85
C GLU A 134 -8.56 -15.93 5.09
N PHE A 135 -7.34 -16.27 4.67
CA PHE A 135 -6.17 -15.38 4.67
C PHE A 135 -5.15 -15.76 3.60
N SER A 136 -4.47 -14.76 3.06
CA SER A 136 -3.47 -14.95 2.02
C SER A 136 -2.11 -15.36 2.60
N LYS A 137 -1.38 -16.19 1.87
CA LYS A 137 -0.02 -16.65 2.17
C LYS A 137 0.97 -16.03 1.19
N ALA A 138 2.25 -16.03 1.53
CA ALA A 138 3.31 -15.67 0.60
C ALA A 138 3.55 -16.78 -0.44
N VAL A 139 4.17 -16.42 -1.56
CA VAL A 139 4.56 -17.34 -2.63
C VAL A 139 6.02 -17.74 -2.46
N TYR A 140 6.30 -19.04 -2.58
CA TYR A 140 7.64 -19.61 -2.49
C TYR A 140 8.02 -20.35 -3.77
N GLU A 141 9.28 -20.77 -3.88
CA GLU A 141 9.82 -21.44 -5.07
C GLU A 141 9.09 -22.75 -5.41
N GLU A 142 8.59 -23.46 -4.40
CA GLU A 142 7.78 -24.66 -4.61
C GLU A 142 6.41 -24.39 -5.25
N ASP A 143 5.85 -23.21 -5.04
CA ASP A 143 4.54 -22.82 -5.59
C ASP A 143 4.63 -22.55 -7.10
N VAL A 144 5.79 -22.15 -7.61
CA VAL A 144 5.96 -21.70 -9.01
C VAL A 144 6.45 -22.78 -9.96
N GLN A 145 6.58 -24.05 -9.54
CA GLN A 145 7.06 -25.13 -10.41
C GLN A 145 6.20 -25.32 -11.66
N ASN A 146 4.87 -25.17 -11.54
CA ASN A 146 3.91 -25.32 -12.64
C ASN A 146 3.16 -24.02 -12.96
N TYR A 147 3.59 -22.93 -12.36
CA TYR A 147 2.94 -21.63 -12.47
C TYR A 147 3.94 -20.53 -12.78
N THR A 148 3.49 -19.55 -13.53
CA THR A 148 4.18 -18.29 -13.73
C THR A 148 3.61 -17.28 -12.73
N PRO A 149 4.44 -16.71 -11.82
CA PRO A 149 3.99 -15.70 -10.89
C PRO A 149 3.77 -14.37 -11.62
N PHE A 150 2.63 -13.76 -11.39
CA PHE A 150 2.27 -12.44 -11.88
C PHE A 150 1.93 -11.55 -10.69
N GLN A 151 2.80 -10.60 -10.36
CA GLN A 151 2.55 -9.65 -9.28
C GLN A 151 1.80 -8.43 -9.79
N ILE A 152 0.77 -8.00 -9.04
CA ILE A 152 -0.05 -6.83 -9.36
C ILE A 152 -0.38 -6.05 -8.09
N GLY A 153 -0.36 -4.72 -8.17
CA GLY A 153 -0.71 -3.84 -7.07
C GLY A 153 -2.18 -3.43 -7.13
N LEU A 154 -3.04 -4.07 -6.36
CA LEU A 154 -4.48 -3.79 -6.32
C LEU A 154 -4.79 -2.54 -5.49
N ALA A 155 -5.75 -1.72 -5.94
CA ALA A 155 -6.13 -0.48 -5.26
C ALA A 155 -7.17 -0.72 -4.16
N GLY A 156 -6.81 -0.44 -2.90
CA GLY A 156 -7.73 -0.51 -1.78
C GLY A 156 -8.59 0.76 -1.65
N ASP A 157 -9.70 0.63 -0.94
CA ASP A 157 -10.68 1.71 -0.68
C ASP A 157 -10.17 2.80 0.29
N GLN A 158 -9.04 2.55 0.96
CA GLN A 158 -8.43 3.46 1.92
C GLN A 158 -7.23 4.22 1.33
N ALA A 159 -7.23 4.43 0.00
CA ALA A 159 -6.15 5.09 -0.73
C ALA A 159 -4.78 4.41 -0.54
N ASN A 160 -4.77 3.09 -0.56
CA ASN A 160 -3.59 2.24 -0.48
C ASN A 160 -3.51 1.31 -1.68
N SER A 161 -2.33 0.74 -1.93
CA SER A 161 -2.13 -0.33 -2.91
C SER A 161 -1.57 -1.55 -2.21
N VAL A 162 -2.11 -2.72 -2.52
CA VAL A 162 -1.75 -4.00 -1.92
C VAL A 162 -1.16 -4.91 -3.00
N PRO A 163 0.09 -5.36 -2.87
CA PRO A 163 0.67 -6.30 -3.81
C PRO A 163 0.06 -7.69 -3.64
N VAL A 164 -0.35 -8.29 -4.75
CA VAL A 164 -0.88 -9.65 -4.82
C VAL A 164 -0.11 -10.43 -5.86
N THR A 165 0.21 -11.69 -5.59
CA THR A 165 0.92 -12.56 -6.53
C THR A 165 -0.01 -13.65 -7.05
N ILE A 166 -0.37 -13.54 -8.32
CA ILE A 166 -1.27 -14.44 -9.02
C ILE A 166 -0.44 -15.53 -9.69
N LEU A 167 -0.76 -16.77 -9.42
CA LEU A 167 -0.13 -17.94 -10.00
C LEU A 167 -0.92 -18.38 -11.25
N ILE A 168 -0.36 -18.12 -12.43
CA ILE A 168 -0.97 -18.46 -13.72
C ILE A 168 -0.38 -19.79 -14.19
N PRO A 169 -1.20 -20.82 -14.53
CA PRO A 169 -0.70 -22.09 -15.02
C PRO A 169 0.23 -21.92 -16.24
N ASN A 170 1.39 -22.58 -16.22
CA ASN A 170 2.37 -22.51 -17.33
C ASN A 170 1.77 -22.96 -18.68
N GLU A 171 0.78 -23.89 -18.66
CA GLU A 171 0.07 -24.31 -19.85
C GLU A 171 -0.73 -23.16 -20.49
N MET A 172 -1.30 -22.28 -19.69
CA MET A 172 -1.99 -21.08 -20.17
C MET A 172 -1.03 -20.08 -20.78
N ILE A 173 0.12 -19.82 -20.11
CA ILE A 173 1.18 -18.97 -20.64
C ILE A 173 1.67 -19.46 -22.02
N GLN A 174 1.97 -20.75 -22.16
CA GLN A 174 2.38 -21.33 -23.44
C GLN A 174 1.32 -21.20 -24.52
N LYS A 175 0.07 -21.41 -24.17
CA LYS A 175 -1.06 -21.30 -25.10
C LYS A 175 -1.26 -19.86 -25.58
N ASP A 176 -1.20 -18.88 -24.67
CA ASP A 176 -1.60 -17.50 -24.95
C ASP A 176 -0.46 -16.71 -25.64
N PHE A 177 0.81 -17.01 -25.32
CA PHE A 177 1.96 -16.28 -25.87
C PHE A 177 2.77 -17.06 -26.93
N ALA A 178 2.50 -18.32 -27.13
CA ALA A 178 3.30 -19.21 -27.98
C ALA A 178 4.82 -19.17 -27.66
N LYS A 179 5.16 -18.83 -26.41
CA LYS A 179 6.52 -18.76 -25.84
C LYS A 179 6.49 -19.04 -24.34
N ASP A 180 7.59 -19.54 -23.81
CA ASP A 180 7.66 -19.97 -22.40
C ASP A 180 7.86 -18.79 -21.42
N THR A 181 8.40 -17.67 -21.86
CA THR A 181 8.75 -16.53 -21.02
C THR A 181 8.28 -15.22 -21.65
N PRO A 182 7.00 -14.85 -21.52
CA PRO A 182 6.55 -13.51 -21.86
C PRO A 182 7.17 -12.47 -20.90
N SER A 183 7.28 -11.22 -21.34
CA SER A 183 7.66 -10.12 -20.45
C SER A 183 6.53 -9.83 -19.45
N GLN A 184 6.88 -9.24 -18.32
CA GLN A 184 5.91 -8.84 -17.29
C GLN A 184 4.81 -7.92 -17.87
N LEU A 185 5.15 -7.01 -18.78
CA LEU A 185 4.18 -6.16 -19.47
C LEU A 185 3.20 -6.96 -20.35
N GLU A 186 3.69 -7.96 -21.09
CA GLU A 186 2.80 -8.83 -21.89
C GLU A 186 1.83 -9.62 -21.02
N VAL A 187 2.33 -10.16 -19.89
CA VAL A 187 1.49 -10.85 -18.90
C VAL A 187 0.45 -9.89 -18.33
N TYR A 188 0.85 -8.68 -17.95
CA TYR A 188 -0.06 -7.65 -17.48
C TYR A 188 -1.17 -7.34 -18.50
N GLN A 189 -0.78 -7.05 -19.75
CA GLN A 189 -1.75 -6.71 -20.80
C GLN A 189 -2.75 -7.83 -21.08
N GLN A 190 -2.34 -9.07 -20.96
CA GLN A 190 -3.18 -10.24 -21.19
C GLN A 190 -4.12 -10.55 -20.02
N TYR A 191 -3.61 -10.49 -18.78
CA TYR A 191 -4.34 -11.05 -17.62
C TYR A 191 -4.93 -9.99 -16.71
N ALA A 192 -4.40 -8.78 -16.62
CA ALA A 192 -4.95 -7.76 -15.74
C ALA A 192 -6.41 -7.41 -16.04
N PRO A 193 -6.87 -7.33 -17.33
CA PRO A 193 -8.28 -7.08 -17.64
C PRO A 193 -9.25 -8.20 -17.23
N LEU A 194 -8.74 -9.35 -16.83
CA LEU A 194 -9.53 -10.55 -16.50
C LEU A 194 -9.68 -10.75 -14.99
N ILE A 195 -9.04 -9.91 -14.19
CA ILE A 195 -9.08 -9.98 -12.73
C ILE A 195 -10.36 -9.28 -12.25
N ASN A 196 -11.14 -9.97 -11.44
CA ASN A 196 -12.29 -9.39 -10.75
C ASN A 196 -11.82 -8.79 -9.41
N GLU A 197 -11.39 -7.53 -9.43
CA GLU A 197 -10.82 -6.85 -8.25
C GLU A 197 -11.86 -6.67 -7.13
N GLU A 198 -13.12 -6.39 -7.47
CA GLU A 198 -14.20 -6.27 -6.49
C GLU A 198 -14.44 -7.59 -5.74
N ALA A 199 -14.37 -8.72 -6.44
CA ALA A 199 -14.48 -10.03 -5.81
C ALA A 199 -13.32 -10.34 -4.85
N LEU A 200 -12.21 -9.62 -4.96
CA LEU A 200 -11.06 -9.68 -4.06
C LEU A 200 -11.09 -8.61 -2.95
N GLY A 201 -12.14 -7.78 -2.89
CA GLY A 201 -12.31 -6.72 -1.89
C GLY A 201 -11.54 -5.44 -2.21
N PHE A 202 -11.22 -5.20 -3.48
CA PHE A 202 -10.52 -4.02 -3.98
C PHE A 202 -11.39 -3.18 -4.91
N SER A 203 -10.96 -1.97 -5.19
CA SER A 203 -11.59 -1.11 -6.18
C SER A 203 -11.17 -1.53 -7.59
N GLU A 204 -12.07 -1.43 -8.56
CA GLU A 204 -11.75 -1.59 -9.98
C GLU A 204 -10.69 -0.56 -10.41
N TYR A 205 -9.52 -1.01 -10.78
CA TYR A 205 -8.37 -0.16 -11.07
C TYR A 205 -7.62 -0.58 -12.33
N HIS A 206 -7.59 -1.87 -12.62
CA HIS A 206 -6.93 -2.45 -13.78
C HIS A 206 -7.94 -2.81 -14.90
N PRO A 207 -7.52 -2.73 -16.16
CA PRO A 207 -6.23 -2.26 -16.64
C PRO A 207 -6.05 -0.75 -16.48
N TYR A 208 -4.81 -0.31 -16.29
CA TYR A 208 -4.53 1.14 -16.28
C TYR A 208 -5.01 1.83 -17.55
N LYS A 209 -5.48 3.07 -17.41
CA LYS A 209 -5.81 3.94 -18.54
C LYS A 209 -4.55 4.33 -19.31
N GLY A 210 -4.62 4.30 -20.63
CA GLY A 210 -3.52 4.64 -21.49
C GLY A 210 -2.78 3.44 -22.05
N GLU A 211 -1.64 3.69 -22.67
CA GLU A 211 -0.85 2.68 -23.37
C GLU A 211 0.52 2.52 -22.74
N PHE A 212 1.03 1.29 -22.74
CA PHE A 212 2.37 0.97 -22.28
C PHE A 212 3.24 0.53 -23.44
N THR A 213 4.46 1.07 -23.48
CA THR A 213 5.52 0.61 -24.37
C THR A 213 6.80 0.39 -23.56
N THR A 214 7.75 -0.37 -24.10
CA THR A 214 9.02 -0.62 -23.43
C THR A 214 10.17 0.00 -24.22
N GLU A 215 11.14 0.55 -23.49
CA GLU A 215 12.40 1.05 -24.04
C GLU A 215 13.55 0.50 -23.19
N GLU A 216 14.28 -0.49 -23.71
CA GLU A 216 15.28 -1.26 -22.95
C GLU A 216 14.68 -1.86 -21.66
N ASP A 217 15.19 -1.45 -20.48
CA ASP A 217 14.73 -1.90 -19.15
C ASP A 217 13.69 -0.95 -18.53
N SER A 218 13.14 -0.02 -19.31
CA SER A 218 12.20 0.99 -18.86
C SER A 218 10.83 0.81 -19.49
N ILE A 219 9.79 1.22 -18.78
CA ILE A 219 8.42 1.36 -19.30
C ILE A 219 8.15 2.82 -19.62
N ILE A 220 7.46 3.06 -20.71
CA ILE A 220 6.83 4.33 -21.02
C ILE A 220 5.33 4.14 -20.88
N HIS A 221 4.69 4.90 -20.01
CA HIS A 221 3.25 4.94 -19.87
C HIS A 221 2.73 6.21 -20.54
N VAL A 222 2.03 6.04 -21.66
CA VAL A 222 1.36 7.11 -22.37
C VAL A 222 -0.03 7.31 -21.78
N LEU A 223 -0.23 8.43 -21.10
CA LEU A 223 -1.46 8.74 -20.40
C LEU A 223 -2.42 9.53 -21.30
N PRO A 224 -3.73 9.18 -21.33
CA PRO A 224 -4.73 10.00 -21.95
C PRO A 224 -4.97 11.29 -21.15
N GLU A 225 -5.40 12.35 -21.80
CA GLU A 225 -5.65 13.65 -21.17
C GLU A 225 -6.68 13.57 -20.00
N ASN A 226 -7.59 12.62 -20.05
CA ASN A 226 -8.65 12.44 -19.06
C ASN A 226 -8.35 11.31 -18.04
N HIS A 227 -7.08 11.04 -17.75
CA HIS A 227 -6.75 10.15 -16.65
C HIS A 227 -7.15 10.77 -15.31
N ASP A 228 -7.37 9.94 -14.28
CA ASP A 228 -7.80 10.36 -12.95
C ASP A 228 -6.79 9.99 -11.85
N TYR A 229 -5.55 9.68 -12.22
CA TYR A 229 -4.51 9.25 -11.28
C TYR A 229 -3.98 10.37 -10.39
N ASP A 230 -4.25 11.64 -10.70
CA ASP A 230 -3.73 12.82 -10.02
C ASP A 230 -4.81 13.77 -9.47
N LEU A 231 -6.05 13.32 -9.38
CA LEU A 231 -7.16 14.10 -8.78
C LEU A 231 -6.88 14.54 -7.35
N ALA A 232 -6.07 13.78 -6.61
CA ALA A 232 -5.62 14.09 -5.27
C ALA A 232 -4.21 13.53 -5.03
N SER A 233 -3.49 14.05 -4.03
CA SER A 233 -2.19 13.48 -3.64
C SER A 233 -2.27 12.01 -3.26
N ALA A 234 -3.39 11.57 -2.69
CA ALA A 234 -3.63 10.17 -2.35
C ALA A 234 -3.76 9.28 -3.59
N THR A 235 -4.46 9.74 -4.65
CA THR A 235 -4.63 8.95 -5.89
C THR A 235 -3.31 8.76 -6.62
N ILE A 236 -2.45 9.79 -6.67
CA ILE A 236 -1.12 9.64 -7.27
C ILE A 236 -0.22 8.71 -6.46
N GLY A 237 -0.39 8.69 -5.12
CA GLY A 237 0.30 7.75 -4.25
C GLY A 237 -0.10 6.30 -4.52
N VAL A 238 -1.40 6.00 -4.62
CA VAL A 238 -1.92 4.67 -5.01
C VAL A 238 -1.37 4.26 -6.37
N TYR A 239 -1.43 5.15 -7.35
CA TYR A 239 -0.94 4.91 -8.70
C TYR A 239 0.54 4.53 -8.73
N ASN A 240 1.40 5.34 -8.10
CA ASN A 240 2.82 5.07 -8.03
C ASN A 240 3.14 3.75 -7.32
N SER A 241 2.43 3.45 -6.21
CA SER A 241 2.65 2.21 -5.47
C SER A 241 2.16 0.99 -6.25
N SER A 242 0.99 1.10 -6.89
CA SER A 242 0.45 0.05 -7.76
C SER A 242 1.41 -0.27 -8.92
N LEU A 243 1.95 0.74 -9.60
CA LEU A 243 2.95 0.57 -10.66
C LEU A 243 4.23 -0.11 -10.16
N LYS A 244 4.75 0.27 -8.98
CA LYS A 244 5.93 -0.34 -8.38
C LYS A 244 5.74 -1.82 -8.05
N TYR A 245 4.53 -2.21 -7.63
CA TYR A 245 4.22 -3.61 -7.34
C TYR A 245 3.91 -4.42 -8.59
N THR A 246 3.41 -3.77 -9.65
CA THR A 246 3.02 -4.46 -10.89
C THR A 246 4.19 -4.67 -11.84
N PHE A 247 5.16 -3.75 -11.88
CA PHE A 247 6.25 -3.73 -12.88
C PHE A 247 7.64 -3.75 -12.23
N ASP A 248 7.83 -4.54 -11.18
CA ASP A 248 9.06 -4.59 -10.38
C ASP A 248 10.27 -5.21 -11.09
N GLU A 249 10.10 -5.85 -12.26
CA GLU A 249 11.18 -6.34 -13.11
C GLU A 249 11.84 -5.24 -13.93
N TYR A 250 11.16 -4.11 -14.14
CA TYR A 250 11.70 -2.97 -14.85
C TYR A 250 12.44 -2.02 -13.90
N LYS A 251 13.36 -1.21 -14.45
CA LYS A 251 14.12 -0.26 -13.64
C LYS A 251 13.29 0.98 -13.27
N GLU A 252 12.57 1.49 -14.27
CA GLU A 252 11.84 2.75 -14.13
C GLU A 252 10.64 2.83 -15.08
N ILE A 253 9.74 3.74 -14.77
CA ILE A 253 8.66 4.14 -15.65
C ILE A 253 8.70 5.65 -15.91
N ARG A 254 8.51 6.04 -17.19
CA ARG A 254 8.37 7.42 -17.64
C ARG A 254 6.95 7.68 -18.06
N PHE A 255 6.44 8.85 -17.74
CA PHE A 255 5.09 9.27 -18.09
C PHE A 255 5.12 10.23 -19.24
N GLN A 256 4.33 9.97 -20.27
CA GLN A 256 4.21 10.81 -21.48
C GLN A 256 2.75 11.07 -21.80
N ASN A 257 2.48 12.24 -22.35
CA ASN A 257 1.20 12.54 -23.02
C ASN A 257 1.17 11.87 -24.40
N GLU A 258 0.00 11.81 -25.02
CA GLU A 258 -0.18 11.25 -26.37
C GLU A 258 0.67 11.97 -27.45
N ASP A 259 1.06 13.23 -27.24
CA ASP A 259 1.94 13.99 -28.12
C ASP A 259 3.45 13.75 -27.85
N GLY A 260 3.78 12.86 -26.92
CA GLY A 260 5.16 12.52 -26.50
C GLY A 260 5.79 13.52 -25.52
N SER A 261 5.08 14.57 -25.10
CA SER A 261 5.55 15.48 -24.07
C SER A 261 5.48 14.83 -22.68
N THR A 262 6.31 15.32 -21.73
CA THR A 262 6.28 14.83 -20.34
C THR A 262 4.96 15.24 -19.67
N VAL A 263 4.31 14.28 -19.01
CA VAL A 263 3.09 14.52 -18.23
C VAL A 263 3.34 15.56 -17.13
N GLU A 264 2.38 16.44 -16.92
CA GLU A 264 2.33 17.34 -15.78
C GLU A 264 1.13 16.96 -14.92
N PHE A 265 1.43 16.37 -13.75
CA PHE A 265 0.39 15.96 -12.81
C PHE A 265 -0.12 17.15 -12.02
N ASP A 266 -1.43 17.30 -11.91
CA ASP A 266 -2.10 18.45 -11.26
C ASP A 266 -1.61 18.68 -9.80
N GLN A 267 -1.34 17.62 -9.07
CA GLN A 267 -0.97 17.71 -7.64
C GLN A 267 0.53 17.85 -7.38
N VAL A 268 1.39 17.44 -8.31
CA VAL A 268 2.85 17.40 -8.10
C VAL A 268 3.64 18.07 -9.22
N GLY A 269 3.01 18.47 -10.32
CA GLY A 269 3.66 19.05 -11.49
C GLY A 269 4.43 18.00 -12.31
N LYS A 270 5.42 18.46 -13.08
CA LYS A 270 6.25 17.56 -13.90
C LYS A 270 7.15 16.70 -13.01
N PRO A 271 7.15 15.37 -13.19
CA PRO A 271 8.13 14.53 -12.53
C PRO A 271 9.55 14.98 -12.91
N ARG A 272 10.41 15.13 -11.91
CA ARG A 272 11.83 15.50 -12.14
C ARG A 272 12.64 14.31 -12.62
N GLU A 273 12.31 13.13 -12.09
CA GLU A 273 12.96 11.86 -12.36
C GLU A 273 11.90 10.83 -12.70
N PRO A 274 12.24 9.81 -13.49
CA PRO A 274 11.37 8.66 -13.70
C PRO A 274 11.01 7.98 -12.37
N LEU A 275 9.84 7.36 -12.31
CA LEU A 275 9.46 6.55 -11.15
C LEU A 275 10.32 5.27 -11.13
N THR A 276 11.12 5.09 -10.08
CA THR A 276 11.90 3.87 -9.88
C THR A 276 10.98 2.71 -9.49
N LEU A 277 11.11 1.58 -10.20
CA LEU A 277 10.27 0.38 -10.04
C LEU A 277 10.97 -0.79 -9.35
N THR A 278 12.31 -0.84 -9.43
CA THR A 278 13.10 -1.99 -8.97
C THR A 278 12.81 -2.41 -7.54
N LYS A 279 12.47 -3.69 -7.36
CA LYS A 279 12.08 -4.33 -6.09
C LYS A 279 13.12 -4.17 -4.98
N ASP A 280 14.40 -4.27 -5.31
CA ASP A 280 15.53 -4.13 -4.39
C ASP A 280 15.71 -2.72 -3.80
N LYS A 281 14.95 -1.74 -4.29
CA LYS A 281 14.95 -0.37 -3.79
C LYS A 281 13.72 -0.02 -2.97
N LEU A 282 12.75 -0.91 -2.85
CA LEU A 282 11.54 -0.64 -2.07
C LEU A 282 11.82 -0.62 -0.56
N MET A 283 12.66 -1.52 -0.07
CA MET A 283 13.13 -1.57 1.33
C MET A 283 12.01 -1.32 2.33
N GLN A 284 10.94 -2.11 2.22
CA GLN A 284 9.69 -1.94 2.95
C GLN A 284 9.51 -3.03 4.00
N ASN A 285 8.71 -2.75 5.01
CA ASN A 285 8.21 -3.74 5.96
C ASN A 285 6.74 -4.05 5.68
N TYR A 286 6.26 -5.19 6.17
CA TYR A 286 4.92 -5.69 5.92
C TYR A 286 4.05 -5.66 7.17
N TYR A 287 2.81 -5.29 6.97
CA TYR A 287 1.74 -5.21 7.95
C TYR A 287 0.52 -5.99 7.47
N LEU A 288 -0.46 -6.16 8.33
CA LEU A 288 -1.74 -6.71 7.98
C LEU A 288 -2.68 -5.60 7.53
N PHE A 289 -3.20 -5.70 6.33
CA PHE A 289 -4.28 -4.89 5.78
C PHE A 289 -5.56 -5.72 5.75
N THR A 290 -6.69 -5.14 6.15
CA THR A 290 -8.01 -5.77 6.05
C THR A 290 -8.83 -5.01 5.02
N SER A 291 -9.24 -5.69 3.95
CA SER A 291 -10.08 -5.14 2.89
C SER A 291 -11.53 -4.90 3.37
N ALA A 292 -12.32 -4.21 2.56
CA ALA A 292 -13.71 -3.87 2.90
C ALA A 292 -14.60 -5.09 3.15
N ASP A 293 -14.31 -6.21 2.52
CA ASP A 293 -15.03 -7.49 2.69
C ASP A 293 -14.50 -8.36 3.85
N GLY A 294 -13.47 -7.87 4.58
CA GLY A 294 -12.91 -8.52 5.75
C GLY A 294 -11.79 -9.51 5.47
N ARG A 295 -11.31 -9.64 4.22
CA ARG A 295 -10.11 -10.44 3.90
C ARG A 295 -8.85 -9.74 4.38
N GLU A 296 -7.88 -10.56 4.76
CA GLU A 296 -6.61 -10.07 5.28
C GLU A 296 -5.47 -10.31 4.29
N TYR A 297 -4.66 -9.28 4.10
CA TYR A 297 -3.54 -9.25 3.18
C TYR A 297 -2.28 -8.75 3.87
N LEU A 298 -1.13 -9.32 3.53
CA LEU A 298 0.17 -8.78 3.92
C LEU A 298 0.54 -7.66 2.94
N SER A 299 0.69 -6.45 3.45
CA SER A 299 0.93 -5.27 2.64
C SER A 299 2.01 -4.39 3.23
N PRO A 300 2.89 -3.80 2.39
CA PRO A 300 3.75 -2.74 2.85
C PRO A 300 2.94 -1.54 3.33
N SER A 301 3.47 -0.84 4.33
CA SER A 301 2.92 0.46 4.73
C SER A 301 3.14 1.46 3.61
N PHE A 302 2.08 2.18 3.25
CA PHE A 302 2.09 3.19 2.21
C PHE A 302 3.27 4.17 2.35
N ASP A 303 4.06 4.32 1.29
CA ASP A 303 5.21 5.23 1.15
C ASP A 303 6.31 5.13 2.22
N GLN A 304 6.31 4.09 3.07
CA GLN A 304 7.41 3.86 4.00
C GLN A 304 8.52 3.04 3.36
N SER A 305 9.74 3.57 3.38
CA SER A 305 10.96 2.82 3.09
C SER A 305 11.98 3.04 4.21
N PHE A 306 12.83 2.05 4.45
CA PHE A 306 13.80 2.04 5.54
C PHE A 306 15.22 1.94 5.00
N LYS A 307 16.19 2.44 5.73
CA LYS A 307 17.60 2.36 5.32
C LYS A 307 18.22 1.01 5.64
N THR A 308 17.72 0.34 6.67
CA THR A 308 18.21 -0.96 7.12
C THR A 308 17.05 -1.88 7.43
N ILE A 309 17.27 -3.19 7.31
CA ILE A 309 16.29 -4.20 7.69
C ILE A 309 15.97 -4.15 9.19
N THR A 310 16.95 -3.81 10.03
CA THR A 310 16.74 -3.63 11.48
C THR A 310 15.73 -2.52 11.75
N GLU A 311 15.85 -1.34 11.09
CA GLU A 311 14.86 -0.27 11.22
C GLU A 311 13.46 -0.73 10.78
N ALA A 312 13.37 -1.47 9.67
CA ALA A 312 12.12 -2.00 9.15
C ALA A 312 11.44 -2.99 10.12
N LEU A 313 12.21 -3.97 10.63
CA LEU A 313 11.73 -4.98 11.58
C LEU A 313 11.35 -4.36 12.94
N GLU A 314 12.09 -3.36 13.41
CA GLU A 314 11.72 -2.63 14.62
C GLU A 314 10.41 -1.85 14.45
N ALA A 315 10.21 -1.22 13.30
CA ALA A 315 8.97 -0.49 13.00
C ALA A 315 7.74 -1.39 12.96
N MET A 316 7.87 -2.66 12.57
CA MET A 316 6.77 -3.64 12.55
C MET A 316 6.14 -3.90 13.93
N LYS A 317 6.84 -3.61 15.02
CA LYS A 317 6.34 -3.80 16.40
C LYS A 317 5.18 -2.88 16.75
N THR A 318 4.94 -1.85 15.93
CA THR A 318 3.85 -0.89 16.11
C THR A 318 3.12 -0.66 14.79
N LYS A 319 1.80 -0.39 14.84
CA LYS A 319 1.05 -0.03 13.64
C LYS A 319 1.48 1.34 13.11
N PRO A 320 1.65 1.52 11.78
CA PRO A 320 2.10 2.78 11.21
C PRO A 320 0.99 3.85 11.19
N ASN A 321 -0.26 3.44 11.05
CA ASN A 321 -1.45 4.28 10.98
C ASN A 321 -2.71 3.46 11.31
N ASP A 322 -3.90 3.97 11.00
CA ASP A 322 -5.16 3.28 11.29
C ASP A 322 -5.59 2.27 10.20
N ILE A 323 -4.96 2.29 9.03
CA ILE A 323 -5.24 1.38 7.90
C ILE A 323 -4.66 -0.01 8.17
N TYR A 324 -3.50 -0.08 8.83
CA TYR A 324 -2.76 -1.33 9.02
C TYR A 324 -2.75 -1.78 10.47
N THR A 325 -2.65 -3.09 10.64
CA THR A 325 -2.40 -3.74 11.92
C THR A 325 -1.02 -4.40 11.89
N THR A 326 -0.29 -4.36 13.00
CA THR A 326 1.00 -5.06 13.09
C THR A 326 0.80 -6.57 12.99
N VAL A 327 1.68 -7.24 12.25
CA VAL A 327 1.75 -8.71 12.23
C VAL A 327 2.41 -9.28 13.49
N ILE A 328 3.01 -8.43 14.34
CA ILE A 328 3.66 -8.84 15.58
C ILE A 328 2.62 -8.86 16.70
N PRO A 329 2.22 -10.03 17.21
CA PRO A 329 1.24 -10.13 18.28
C PRO A 329 1.69 -9.44 19.57
N ARG A 330 0.73 -8.88 20.28
CA ARG A 330 1.01 -8.18 21.54
C ARG A 330 1.71 -9.12 22.53
N GLY A 331 2.86 -8.67 23.04
CA GLY A 331 3.66 -9.43 24.00
C GLY A 331 4.81 -10.21 23.37
N ILE A 332 4.80 -10.47 22.07
CA ILE A 332 5.94 -11.05 21.36
C ILE A 332 7.06 -10.01 21.28
N LYS A 333 8.24 -10.40 21.77
CA LYS A 333 9.45 -9.59 21.72
C LYS A 333 10.56 -10.39 21.08
N TYR A 334 11.40 -9.74 20.31
CA TYR A 334 12.56 -10.35 19.66
C TYR A 334 13.71 -9.37 19.55
N GLU A 335 14.92 -9.94 19.44
CA GLU A 335 16.16 -9.25 19.12
C GLU A 335 16.53 -9.54 17.67
N ILE A 336 17.20 -8.57 17.01
CA ILE A 336 17.60 -8.61 15.62
C ILE A 336 19.12 -8.58 15.55
N GLN A 337 19.71 -9.52 14.84
CA GLN A 337 21.13 -9.55 14.55
C GLN A 337 21.35 -9.73 13.05
N GLU A 338 21.98 -8.74 12.41
CA GLU A 338 22.33 -8.81 11.00
C GLU A 338 23.67 -9.54 10.79
N GLU A 339 23.67 -10.55 9.91
CA GLU A 339 24.86 -11.32 9.50
C GLU A 339 24.88 -11.44 7.98
N ASP A 340 25.69 -10.63 7.30
CA ASP A 340 25.85 -10.62 5.83
C ASP A 340 24.49 -10.72 5.07
N LYS A 341 24.07 -11.93 4.64
CA LYS A 341 22.82 -12.18 3.91
C LYS A 341 21.70 -12.79 4.75
N VAL A 342 21.93 -12.99 6.03
CA VAL A 342 20.98 -13.62 6.96
C VAL A 342 20.73 -12.71 8.14
N VAL A 343 19.49 -12.51 8.48
CA VAL A 343 19.09 -11.80 9.70
C VAL A 343 18.56 -12.80 10.71
N ARG A 344 19.14 -12.82 11.89
CA ARG A 344 18.65 -13.62 13.00
C ARG A 344 17.60 -12.87 13.79
N ILE A 345 16.48 -13.52 14.00
CA ILE A 345 15.38 -13.06 14.86
C ILE A 345 15.29 -14.01 16.04
N THR A 346 15.77 -13.58 17.20
CA THR A 346 15.74 -14.38 18.42
C THR A 346 14.57 -13.93 19.30
N PHE A 347 13.56 -14.78 19.46
CA PHE A 347 12.44 -14.48 20.35
C PHE A 347 12.88 -14.47 21.80
N ALA A 348 12.44 -13.46 22.58
CA ALA A 348 12.84 -13.29 23.98
C ALA A 348 12.34 -14.44 24.87
N GLU A 349 11.15 -14.96 24.58
CA GLU A 349 10.58 -16.16 25.19
C GLU A 349 10.40 -17.23 24.11
N PRO A 350 10.43 -18.54 24.45
CA PRO A 350 10.19 -19.59 23.46
C PRO A 350 8.85 -19.39 22.74
N LEU A 351 8.91 -19.22 21.43
CA LEU A 351 7.73 -19.04 20.59
C LEU A 351 7.13 -20.40 20.28
N ASP A 352 5.96 -20.69 20.84
CA ASP A 352 5.20 -21.92 20.57
C ASP A 352 4.08 -21.61 19.56
N LEU A 353 4.28 -22.02 18.30
CA LEU A 353 3.35 -21.76 17.20
C LEU A 353 2.10 -22.63 17.26
N GLU A 354 2.13 -23.78 17.99
CA GLU A 354 0.96 -24.66 18.12
C GLU A 354 -0.09 -24.12 19.09
N VAL A 355 0.31 -23.25 20.02
CA VAL A 355 -0.64 -22.61 20.95
C VAL A 355 -1.19 -21.30 20.42
N MET A 356 -0.65 -20.80 19.28
CA MET A 356 -1.14 -19.61 18.62
C MET A 356 -2.28 -19.95 17.66
N ASP A 357 -3.14 -18.95 17.37
CA ASP A 357 -4.02 -19.04 16.22
C ASP A 357 -3.18 -19.23 14.94
N PRO A 358 -3.43 -20.27 14.11
CA PRO A 358 -2.60 -20.58 12.95
C PRO A 358 -2.48 -19.44 11.95
N LYS A 359 -3.54 -18.64 11.77
CA LYS A 359 -3.55 -17.46 10.92
C LYS A 359 -2.63 -16.37 11.45
N VAL A 360 -2.72 -16.08 12.75
CA VAL A 360 -1.86 -15.09 13.41
C VAL A 360 -0.39 -15.54 13.37
N ALA A 361 -0.12 -16.83 13.61
CA ALA A 361 1.23 -17.40 13.52
C ALA A 361 1.80 -17.29 12.09
N THR A 362 0.99 -17.59 11.07
CA THR A 362 1.39 -17.45 9.65
C THR A 362 1.69 -15.99 9.32
N HIS A 363 0.83 -15.04 9.69
CA HIS A 363 1.07 -13.61 9.43
C HIS A 363 2.32 -13.07 10.12
N LEU A 364 2.61 -13.54 11.36
CA LEU A 364 3.84 -13.20 12.06
C LEU A 364 5.08 -13.64 11.28
N ILE A 365 5.13 -14.93 10.91
CA ILE A 365 6.28 -15.51 10.21
C ILE A 365 6.42 -14.88 8.81
N GLU A 366 5.37 -14.90 8.00
CA GLU A 366 5.44 -14.42 6.61
C GLU A 366 5.62 -12.90 6.50
N GLY A 367 5.05 -12.10 7.41
CA GLY A 367 5.29 -10.67 7.44
C GLY A 367 6.76 -10.33 7.69
N ILE A 368 7.43 -11.07 8.59
CA ILE A 368 8.88 -10.94 8.82
C ILE A 368 9.66 -11.42 7.59
N LEU A 369 9.29 -12.57 6.99
CA LEU A 369 9.97 -13.11 5.80
C LEU A 369 9.84 -12.17 4.59
N LEU A 370 8.67 -11.63 4.31
CA LEU A 370 8.44 -10.64 3.25
C LEU A 370 9.23 -9.35 3.50
N THR A 371 9.34 -8.92 4.75
CA THR A 371 10.21 -7.79 5.12
C THR A 371 11.67 -8.13 4.82
N GLY A 372 12.15 -9.31 5.21
CA GLY A 372 13.49 -9.81 4.84
C GLY A 372 13.71 -9.81 3.32
N GLY A 373 12.73 -10.33 2.58
CA GLY A 373 12.76 -10.38 1.11
C GLY A 373 12.87 -9.01 0.45
N SER A 374 12.22 -8.00 1.00
CA SER A 374 12.30 -6.61 0.49
C SER A 374 13.71 -6.00 0.64
N PHE A 375 14.56 -6.57 1.50
CA PHE A 375 15.99 -6.24 1.66
C PHE A 375 16.92 -7.30 1.06
N GLN A 376 16.38 -8.31 0.35
CA GLN A 376 17.12 -9.44 -0.21
C GLN A 376 17.92 -10.22 0.83
N GLN A 377 17.37 -10.35 2.04
CA GLN A 377 17.97 -11.06 3.16
C GLN A 377 17.07 -12.19 3.63
N SER A 378 17.68 -13.37 3.85
CA SER A 378 17.00 -14.50 4.48
C SER A 378 16.85 -14.27 5.97
N ILE A 379 15.81 -14.82 6.57
CA ILE A 379 15.55 -14.75 8.01
C ILE A 379 15.85 -16.12 8.65
N GLN A 380 16.60 -16.11 9.72
CA GLN A 380 16.74 -17.25 10.63
C GLN A 380 15.99 -16.94 11.91
N PHE A 381 14.97 -17.74 12.21
CA PHE A 381 14.28 -17.64 13.51
C PHE A 381 14.96 -18.51 14.56
N GLU A 382 15.09 -17.98 15.77
CA GLU A 382 15.66 -18.65 16.92
C GLU A 382 14.71 -18.58 18.11
N ASN A 383 14.81 -19.57 18.99
CA ASN A 383 13.94 -19.74 20.15
C ASN A 383 12.48 -19.99 19.77
N VAL A 384 12.26 -20.74 18.68
CA VAL A 384 10.96 -21.32 18.28
C VAL A 384 10.90 -22.74 18.83
N VAL A 385 9.77 -23.13 19.43
CA VAL A 385 9.61 -24.46 20.06
C VAL A 385 9.64 -25.58 19.01
N GLN A 386 8.94 -25.36 17.90
CA GLN A 386 8.87 -26.32 16.81
C GLN A 386 10.10 -26.21 15.89
N SER A 387 10.70 -27.34 15.51
CA SER A 387 11.70 -27.36 14.43
C SER A 387 11.08 -27.25 13.04
N ASN A 388 9.82 -27.70 12.90
CA ASN A 388 9.01 -27.58 11.67
C ASN A 388 7.57 -27.25 12.04
N TRP A 389 6.96 -26.32 11.30
CA TRP A 389 5.56 -25.95 11.45
C TRP A 389 5.01 -25.40 10.14
N ASN A 390 3.88 -25.92 9.67
CA ASN A 390 3.16 -25.45 8.47
C ASN A 390 4.06 -25.27 7.23
N GLY A 391 5.00 -26.20 7.00
CA GLY A 391 5.95 -26.15 5.87
C GLY A 391 7.23 -25.35 6.15
N PHE A 392 7.31 -24.60 7.25
CA PHE A 392 8.52 -23.86 7.64
C PHE A 392 9.48 -24.75 8.44
N ASP A 393 10.76 -24.79 8.05
CA ASP A 393 11.86 -25.48 8.71
C ASP A 393 12.73 -24.47 9.47
N PHE A 394 12.50 -24.34 10.78
CA PHE A 394 13.19 -23.37 11.65
C PHE A 394 14.64 -23.75 11.99
N THR A 395 15.11 -24.92 11.55
CA THR A 395 16.50 -25.36 11.79
C THR A 395 17.53 -24.68 10.88
N LYS A 396 17.07 -23.94 9.86
CA LYS A 396 17.90 -23.26 8.87
C LYS A 396 17.31 -21.90 8.48
N PRO A 397 18.07 -21.01 7.82
CA PRO A 397 17.54 -19.79 7.24
C PRO A 397 16.36 -20.07 6.31
N MET A 398 15.30 -19.29 6.45
CA MET A 398 14.10 -19.41 5.64
C MET A 398 14.34 -18.94 4.21
N PRO A 399 13.67 -19.54 3.21
CA PRO A 399 13.71 -19.05 1.84
C PRO A 399 13.09 -17.63 1.78
N ILE A 400 13.62 -16.81 0.88
CA ILE A 400 13.04 -15.50 0.58
C ILE A 400 11.76 -15.73 -0.23
N PRO A 401 10.60 -15.16 0.20
CA PRO A 401 9.38 -15.26 -0.59
C PRO A 401 9.52 -14.58 -1.96
N ILE A 402 8.93 -15.16 -2.99
CA ILE A 402 8.85 -14.60 -4.35
C ILE A 402 7.94 -13.39 -4.36
N GLY A 403 6.80 -13.47 -3.65
CA GLY A 403 5.85 -12.37 -3.54
C GLY A 403 4.80 -12.59 -2.45
N PRO A 404 4.05 -11.56 -2.08
CA PRO A 404 3.01 -11.65 -1.08
C PRO A 404 1.68 -12.13 -1.66
N ASN A 405 0.78 -12.56 -0.77
CA ASN A 405 -0.64 -12.74 -1.05
C ASN A 405 -0.92 -13.66 -2.26
N LYS A 406 -0.50 -14.92 -2.12
CA LYS A 406 -0.67 -15.97 -3.12
C LYS A 406 -2.13 -16.16 -3.54
N MET A 407 -2.40 -16.09 -4.82
CA MET A 407 -3.69 -16.42 -5.43
C MET A 407 -3.50 -17.29 -6.66
N TYR A 408 -4.40 -18.22 -6.88
CA TYR A 408 -4.42 -19.00 -8.12
C TYR A 408 -5.36 -18.32 -9.12
N TYR A 409 -4.91 -18.22 -10.37
CA TYR A 409 -5.64 -17.53 -11.43
C TYR A 409 -7.09 -18.03 -11.61
N GLU A 410 -7.31 -19.34 -11.44
CA GLU A 410 -8.63 -19.94 -11.56
C GLU A 410 -9.65 -19.44 -10.52
N ASN A 411 -9.18 -18.83 -9.43
CA ASN A 411 -10.01 -18.38 -8.32
C ASN A 411 -10.35 -16.89 -8.37
N ILE A 412 -9.88 -16.17 -9.39
CA ILE A 412 -9.97 -14.70 -9.46
C ILE A 412 -10.63 -14.14 -10.73
N GLN A 413 -11.27 -15.03 -11.52
CA GLN A 413 -12.01 -14.67 -12.74
C GLN A 413 -13.46 -14.25 -12.46
#